data_32a957c3e5da98fe013c04c008d5794d
#
_entry.id   32a957c3e5da98fe013c04c008d5794d
#
_cell.length_a   1.000
_cell.length_b   1.000
_cell.length_c   1.000
_cell.angle_alpha   90.00
_cell.angle_beta   90.00
_cell.angle_gamma   90.00
#
_symmetry.space_group_name_H-M   'P 1'
#
loop_
_entity.id
_entity.type
_entity.pdbx_description
1 polymer ?
#
loop_
_entity_poly.entity_id
_entity_poly.type
_entity_poly.pdbx_seq_one_letter_code
_entity_poly.pdbx_strand_id
1 'polypeptide(L)'
;VKKLLLCAILAQIPLTLCAIDTSDLEKRATQGDAKAAYELAKHYDAQHDDDRALIWYKQAAILSFEAKETRNKTLESSLVQQLQKVERTEAVYSSFLDSYNDDEETKSSVQQMVTHTFDIAPYKMNYLLPYTYDNVTHDKRDHQETKFQVSFQKALVDNLFGLHETIVAAYTQTSWWQTASDSAPFRETNYQPELFVIMPHFDKDSFIKAYQFGILHESNGQGEGKSRSWNRLYAKTFFQAGGLVIAPRIWYRIPESSNTDDNPNIDDYLGSADLELIYPWKKQTFKMLLRDNLQSENNRGAVQFDWTFPLWEENLFGYIQLYSGYAESLIDYDKRTNRIGIGFALSR
;
A
#
# COMPACT_ATOMS: atom_id res chain seq x y z
N VAL A 1 -50.32 45.67 -35.44
CA VAL A 1 -51.36 44.74 -34.98
C VAL A 1 -50.78 43.51 -34.26
N LYS A 2 -49.45 43.34 -34.12
CA LYS A 2 -48.80 42.19 -33.44
C LYS A 2 -48.16 42.49 -32.07
N LYS A 3 -48.42 43.65 -31.46
CA LYS A 3 -47.86 44.04 -30.16
C LYS A 3 -48.90 44.20 -29.03
N LEU A 4 -50.21 43.89 -29.31
CA LEU A 4 -51.27 44.03 -28.30
C LEU A 4 -51.82 42.69 -27.78
N LEU A 5 -51.24 41.55 -28.18
CA LEU A 5 -51.72 40.22 -27.74
C LEU A 5 -50.80 39.56 -26.70
N LEU A 6 -49.71 40.22 -26.25
CA LEU A 6 -48.76 39.66 -25.26
C LEU A 6 -48.98 40.18 -23.86
N CYS A 7 -49.87 41.19 -23.65
CA CYS A 7 -50.15 41.72 -22.33
C CYS A 7 -51.38 41.13 -21.64
N ALA A 8 -52.15 40.25 -22.32
CA ALA A 8 -53.40 39.68 -21.76
C ALA A 8 -53.24 38.26 -21.21
N ILE A 9 -52.06 37.63 -21.28
CA ILE A 9 -51.84 36.26 -20.74
C ILE A 9 -51.10 36.25 -19.41
N LEU A 10 -50.60 37.41 -18.93
CA LEU A 10 -49.89 37.51 -17.63
C LEU A 10 -50.78 37.93 -16.47
N ALA A 11 -52.10 37.97 -16.60
CA ALA A 11 -53.00 38.42 -15.56
C ALA A 11 -53.91 37.32 -14.97
N GLN A 12 -53.56 36.01 -15.13
CA GLN A 12 -54.26 34.93 -14.48
C GLN A 12 -53.29 33.84 -13.99
N ILE A 13 -52.31 34.26 -13.20
CA ILE A 13 -51.68 33.34 -12.24
C ILE A 13 -52.42 33.58 -10.94
N PRO A 14 -53.22 32.62 -10.42
CA PRO A 14 -53.76 32.75 -9.10
C PRO A 14 -52.58 32.80 -8.15
N LEU A 15 -52.42 33.90 -7.39
CA LEU A 15 -51.65 33.91 -6.17
C LEU A 15 -52.34 32.95 -5.19
N THR A 16 -52.13 31.65 -5.36
CA THR A 16 -52.26 30.72 -4.26
C THR A 16 -51.16 31.15 -3.26
N LEU A 17 -51.52 32.03 -2.30
CA LEU A 17 -50.82 32.09 -1.04
C LEU A 17 -50.75 30.65 -0.53
N CYS A 18 -49.59 30.00 -0.72
CA CYS A 18 -49.33 28.75 -0.05
C CYS A 18 -49.35 29.10 1.42
N ALA A 19 -50.44 28.76 2.13
CA ALA A 19 -50.51 28.95 3.55
C ALA A 19 -49.31 28.19 4.15
N ILE A 20 -48.38 28.94 4.71
CA ILE A 20 -47.24 28.34 5.38
C ILE A 20 -47.79 27.50 6.51
N ASP A 21 -47.55 26.19 6.51
CA ASP A 21 -47.95 25.32 7.60
C ASP A 21 -47.07 25.61 8.82
N THR A 22 -47.52 26.55 9.63
CA THR A 22 -46.85 26.96 10.86
C THR A 22 -46.69 25.83 11.84
N SER A 23 -47.58 24.83 11.83
CA SER A 23 -47.50 23.65 12.71
C SER A 23 -46.30 22.78 12.38
N ASP A 24 -45.97 22.57 11.10
CA ASP A 24 -44.77 21.83 10.69
C ASP A 24 -43.48 22.62 11.01
N LEU A 25 -43.52 23.93 10.75
CA LEU A 25 -42.36 24.79 11.10
C LEU A 25 -42.11 24.82 12.60
N GLU A 26 -43.16 24.93 13.45
CA GLU A 26 -43.02 24.88 14.90
C GLU A 26 -42.45 23.54 15.38
N LYS A 27 -42.93 22.44 14.84
CA LYS A 27 -42.41 21.11 15.17
C LYS A 27 -40.94 20.96 14.83
N ARG A 28 -40.55 21.39 13.64
CA ARG A 28 -39.13 21.32 13.20
C ARG A 28 -38.24 22.28 14.00
N ALA A 29 -38.72 23.50 14.25
CA ALA A 29 -37.99 24.49 15.06
C ALA A 29 -37.75 23.99 16.48
N THR A 30 -38.74 23.36 17.11
CA THR A 30 -38.61 22.75 18.44
C THR A 30 -37.71 21.50 18.45
N GLN A 31 -37.50 20.84 17.30
CA GLN A 31 -36.58 19.74 17.11
C GLN A 31 -35.14 20.19 16.77
N GLY A 32 -34.86 21.48 16.76
CA GLY A 32 -33.52 22.01 16.56
C GLY A 32 -33.21 22.49 15.13
N ASP A 33 -34.24 22.62 14.25
CA ASP A 33 -34.02 23.16 12.91
C ASP A 33 -33.98 24.69 12.95
N ALA A 34 -32.77 25.25 12.96
CA ALA A 34 -32.55 26.70 12.97
C ALA A 34 -33.17 27.45 11.79
N LYS A 35 -33.29 26.79 10.62
CA LYS A 35 -33.91 27.38 9.44
C LYS A 35 -35.42 27.45 9.60
N ALA A 36 -36.05 26.42 10.14
CA ALA A 36 -37.46 26.40 10.43
C ALA A 36 -37.81 27.48 11.46
N ALA A 37 -37.01 27.63 12.52
CA ALA A 37 -37.18 28.71 13.52
C ALA A 37 -37.06 30.10 12.87
N TYR A 38 -36.15 30.30 11.95
CA TYR A 38 -36.01 31.57 11.23
C TYR A 38 -37.20 31.88 10.31
N GLU A 39 -37.67 30.89 9.55
CA GLU A 39 -38.85 31.05 8.68
C GLU A 39 -40.13 31.31 9.49
N LEU A 40 -40.26 30.71 10.67
CA LEU A 40 -41.36 30.96 11.59
C LEU A 40 -41.29 32.38 12.16
N ALA A 41 -40.10 32.86 12.52
CA ALA A 41 -39.89 34.25 12.94
C ALA A 41 -40.36 35.25 11.88
N LYS A 42 -39.96 35.03 10.64
CA LYS A 42 -40.36 35.87 9.48
C LYS A 42 -41.89 35.84 9.25
N HIS A 43 -42.51 34.71 9.48
CA HIS A 43 -43.96 34.59 9.32
C HIS A 43 -44.69 35.44 10.35
N TYR A 44 -44.30 35.43 11.64
CA TYR A 44 -44.90 36.25 12.68
C TYR A 44 -44.57 37.74 12.52
N ASP A 45 -43.37 38.06 12.06
CA ASP A 45 -42.95 39.43 11.72
C ASP A 45 -43.82 40.01 10.61
N ALA A 46 -44.11 39.25 9.56
CA ALA A 46 -45.02 39.65 8.49
C ALA A 46 -46.49 39.84 8.95
N GLN A 47 -46.88 39.27 10.10
CA GLN A 47 -48.18 39.44 10.71
C GLN A 47 -48.21 40.57 11.76
N HIS A 48 -47.11 41.29 11.96
CA HIS A 48 -46.91 42.30 12.98
C HIS A 48 -47.09 41.78 14.41
N ASP A 49 -46.75 40.50 14.62
CA ASP A 49 -46.70 39.85 15.93
C ASP A 49 -45.24 39.86 16.41
N ASP A 50 -44.83 41.03 16.84
CA ASP A 50 -43.41 41.31 17.18
C ASP A 50 -42.91 40.44 18.35
N ASP A 51 -43.78 40.11 19.29
CA ASP A 51 -43.41 39.26 20.44
C ASP A 51 -43.07 37.84 20.02
N ARG A 52 -43.88 37.20 19.19
CA ARG A 52 -43.61 35.85 18.70
C ARG A 52 -42.46 35.86 17.69
N ALA A 53 -42.36 36.84 16.84
CA ALA A 53 -41.24 37.00 15.92
C ALA A 53 -39.92 37.08 16.68
N LEU A 54 -39.84 37.88 17.74
CA LEU A 54 -38.62 38.03 18.55
C LEU A 54 -38.20 36.72 19.23
N ILE A 55 -39.19 35.96 19.76
CA ILE A 55 -38.92 34.65 20.38
C ILE A 55 -38.27 33.71 19.37
N TRP A 56 -38.81 33.59 18.17
CA TRP A 56 -38.32 32.67 17.17
C TRP A 56 -36.99 33.14 16.52
N TYR A 57 -36.75 34.45 16.39
CA TYR A 57 -35.43 34.97 15.99
C TYR A 57 -34.35 34.62 17.00
N LYS A 58 -34.64 34.75 18.31
CA LYS A 58 -33.70 34.33 19.35
C LYS A 58 -33.41 32.83 19.29
N GLN A 59 -34.45 32.01 19.12
CA GLN A 59 -34.31 30.56 19.00
C GLN A 59 -33.50 30.18 17.77
N ALA A 60 -33.74 30.78 16.63
CA ALA A 60 -32.97 30.54 15.41
C ALA A 60 -31.46 30.90 15.59
N ALA A 61 -31.19 32.02 16.28
CA ALA A 61 -29.81 32.41 16.59
C ALA A 61 -29.10 31.40 17.48
N ILE A 62 -29.75 30.94 18.58
CA ILE A 62 -29.20 29.94 19.50
C ILE A 62 -28.89 28.64 18.75
N LEU A 63 -29.87 28.10 18.01
CA LEU A 63 -29.69 26.87 17.25
C LEU A 63 -28.57 26.97 16.18
N SER A 64 -28.43 28.13 15.56
CA SER A 64 -27.35 28.39 14.60
C SER A 64 -25.96 28.39 15.27
N PHE A 65 -25.87 28.93 16.49
CA PHE A 65 -24.62 28.91 17.28
C PHE A 65 -24.27 27.52 17.73
N GLU A 66 -25.23 26.74 18.23
CA GLU A 66 -25.01 25.35 18.66
C GLU A 66 -24.58 24.45 17.47
N ALA A 67 -25.24 24.59 16.33
CA ALA A 67 -24.88 23.88 15.11
C ALA A 67 -23.44 24.21 14.63
N LYS A 68 -23.05 25.50 14.74
CA LYS A 68 -21.70 25.96 14.41
C LYS A 68 -20.66 25.41 15.39
N GLU A 69 -20.96 25.39 16.68
CA GLU A 69 -20.09 24.81 17.70
C GLU A 69 -19.91 23.32 17.53
N THR A 70 -20.96 22.56 17.28
CA THR A 70 -20.91 21.12 17.00
C THR A 70 -20.10 20.84 15.73
N ARG A 71 -20.31 21.64 14.67
CA ARG A 71 -19.53 21.53 13.43
C ARG A 71 -18.05 21.82 13.65
N ASN A 72 -17.71 22.82 14.47
CA ASN A 72 -16.33 23.14 14.81
C ASN A 72 -15.68 22.01 15.62
N LYS A 73 -16.37 21.45 16.62
CA LYS A 73 -15.86 20.28 17.38
C LYS A 73 -15.63 19.07 16.50
N THR A 74 -16.50 18.81 15.52
CA THR A 74 -16.34 17.72 14.55
C THR A 74 -15.16 17.99 13.61
N LEU A 75 -14.98 19.24 13.17
CA LEU A 75 -13.82 19.66 12.37
C LEU A 75 -12.51 19.55 13.17
N GLU A 76 -12.51 19.99 14.43
CA GLU A 76 -11.35 19.87 15.31
C GLU A 76 -10.98 18.39 15.55
N SER A 77 -11.95 17.53 15.83
CA SER A 77 -11.69 16.10 16.00
C SER A 77 -11.14 15.45 14.72
N SER A 78 -11.67 15.82 13.57
CA SER A 78 -11.17 15.34 12.27
C SER A 78 -9.76 15.84 11.98
N LEU A 79 -9.47 17.12 12.27
CA LEU A 79 -8.13 17.70 12.13
C LEU A 79 -7.12 17.05 13.09
N VAL A 80 -7.51 16.82 14.34
CA VAL A 80 -6.66 16.12 15.33
C VAL A 80 -6.35 14.71 14.87
N GLN A 81 -7.34 13.97 14.34
CA GLN A 81 -7.10 12.64 13.77
C GLN A 81 -6.16 12.70 12.56
N GLN A 82 -6.31 13.67 11.67
CA GLN A 82 -5.41 13.85 10.53
C GLN A 82 -4.00 14.21 10.97
N LEU A 83 -3.86 15.14 11.93
CA LEU A 83 -2.55 15.49 12.50
C LEU A 83 -1.87 14.30 13.18
N GLN A 84 -2.60 13.54 14.00
CA GLN A 84 -2.08 12.32 14.62
C GLN A 84 -1.66 11.28 13.58
N LYS A 85 -2.35 11.19 12.45
CA LYS A 85 -1.98 10.32 11.33
C LYS A 85 -0.68 10.78 10.67
N VAL A 86 -0.54 12.08 10.40
CA VAL A 86 0.69 12.68 9.85
C VAL A 86 1.85 12.47 10.82
N GLU A 87 1.67 12.79 12.10
CA GLU A 87 2.70 12.59 13.14
C GLU A 87 3.14 11.13 13.25
N ARG A 88 2.23 10.17 13.15
CA ARG A 88 2.56 8.74 13.15
C ARG A 88 3.36 8.35 11.91
N THR A 89 2.93 8.81 10.75
CA THR A 89 3.63 8.58 9.50
C THR A 89 5.04 9.19 9.57
N GLU A 90 5.17 10.43 10.01
CA GLU A 90 6.45 11.10 10.21
C GLU A 90 7.33 10.40 11.25
N ALA A 91 6.77 9.88 12.35
CA ALA A 91 7.52 9.13 13.35
C ALA A 91 8.10 7.83 12.80
N VAL A 92 7.32 7.10 11.98
CA VAL A 92 7.82 5.92 11.25
C VAL A 92 8.91 6.35 10.27
N TYR A 93 8.71 7.39 9.50
CA TYR A 93 9.70 7.92 8.57
C TYR A 93 10.98 8.36 9.28
N SER A 94 10.85 9.20 10.32
CA SER A 94 12.01 9.69 11.04
C SER A 94 12.82 8.55 11.64
N SER A 95 12.16 7.49 12.12
CA SER A 95 12.87 6.33 12.69
C SER A 95 13.75 5.61 11.67
N PHE A 96 13.36 5.55 10.39
CA PHE A 96 14.15 4.98 9.31
C PHE A 96 15.10 5.97 8.66
N LEU A 97 14.75 7.27 8.64
CA LEU A 97 15.43 8.29 7.83
C LEU A 97 16.47 9.11 8.59
N ASP A 98 16.44 9.12 9.93
CA ASP A 98 17.42 9.87 10.75
C ASP A 98 18.88 9.50 10.47
N SER A 99 19.12 8.35 9.85
CA SER A 99 20.47 7.86 9.49
C SER A 99 20.87 8.17 8.06
N TYR A 100 19.97 8.68 7.23
CA TYR A 100 20.26 9.00 5.83
C TYR A 100 20.45 10.51 5.66
N ASN A 101 21.58 10.91 5.10
CA ASN A 101 21.88 12.29 4.74
C ASN A 101 20.83 12.84 3.75
N ASP A 102 20.87 14.13 3.46
CA ASP A 102 19.94 14.94 2.68
C ASP A 102 19.67 14.46 1.22
N ASP A 103 19.71 13.16 0.98
CA ASP A 103 19.38 12.56 -0.31
C ASP A 103 17.88 12.20 -0.36
N GLU A 104 17.10 13.10 -0.95
CA GLU A 104 15.65 12.97 -1.11
C GLU A 104 15.26 11.69 -1.88
N GLU A 105 16.10 11.21 -2.78
CA GLU A 105 15.85 10.00 -3.56
C GLU A 105 15.99 8.73 -2.71
N THR A 106 16.98 8.71 -1.82
CA THR A 106 17.13 7.63 -0.83
C THR A 106 15.99 7.66 0.17
N LYS A 107 15.59 8.81 0.67
CA LYS A 107 14.42 8.99 1.52
C LYS A 107 13.15 8.47 0.84
N SER A 108 12.91 8.86 -0.40
CA SER A 108 11.75 8.39 -1.19
C SER A 108 11.75 6.86 -1.34
N SER A 109 12.91 6.24 -1.56
CA SER A 109 13.01 4.78 -1.67
C SER A 109 12.72 4.05 -0.36
N VAL A 110 13.24 4.55 0.76
CA VAL A 110 12.94 4.02 2.10
C VAL A 110 11.48 4.26 2.44
N GLN A 111 10.94 5.41 2.10
CA GLN A 111 9.54 5.77 2.24
C GLN A 111 8.62 4.78 1.52
N GLN A 112 8.92 4.42 0.29
CA GLN A 112 8.16 3.42 -0.47
C GLN A 112 8.17 2.04 0.19
N MET A 113 9.23 1.70 0.91
CA MET A 113 9.33 0.41 1.62
C MET A 113 8.51 0.36 2.91
N VAL A 114 8.26 1.49 3.55
CA VAL A 114 7.73 1.54 4.92
C VAL A 114 6.28 2.02 4.99
N THR A 115 5.88 2.97 4.13
CA THR A 115 4.55 3.61 4.29
C THR A 115 3.91 3.97 2.95
N HIS A 116 2.65 3.59 2.74
CA HIS A 116 1.74 4.34 1.88
C HIS A 116 0.28 4.10 2.26
N THR A 117 -0.41 5.16 2.53
CA THR A 117 -1.69 5.15 3.20
C THR A 117 -2.90 5.17 2.29
N PHE A 118 -2.99 5.35 1.06
CA PHE A 118 -4.29 5.39 0.33
C PHE A 118 -4.26 4.92 -1.12
N ASP A 119 -3.08 4.90 -1.76
CA ASP A 119 -2.95 4.55 -3.17
C ASP A 119 -2.21 3.23 -3.35
N ILE A 120 -2.28 2.67 -4.54
CA ILE A 120 -1.44 1.55 -4.94
C ILE A 120 -0.01 2.07 -5.04
N ALA A 121 0.88 1.51 -4.23
CA ALA A 121 2.29 1.88 -4.16
C ALA A 121 3.19 0.71 -4.56
N PRO A 122 4.43 0.94 -5.00
CA PRO A 122 5.43 -0.12 -5.10
C PRO A 122 5.61 -0.84 -3.76
N TYR A 123 5.79 -2.17 -3.80
CA TYR A 123 6.07 -2.99 -2.63
C TYR A 123 7.50 -3.51 -2.63
N LYS A 124 7.83 -4.34 -3.59
CA LYS A 124 9.20 -4.73 -3.89
C LYS A 124 9.66 -3.96 -5.12
N MET A 125 10.93 -4.08 -5.46
CA MET A 125 11.51 -3.43 -6.63
C MET A 125 10.74 -3.79 -7.91
N ASN A 126 10.35 -2.79 -8.69
CA ASN A 126 9.80 -2.97 -10.04
C ASN A 126 10.94 -2.83 -11.03
N TYR A 127 11.22 -3.88 -11.80
CA TYR A 127 12.37 -3.90 -12.69
C TYR A 127 12.12 -4.67 -13.99
N LEU A 128 12.93 -4.34 -14.97
CA LEU A 128 13.10 -5.08 -16.21
C LEU A 128 14.61 -5.32 -16.45
N LEU A 129 15.00 -6.59 -16.52
CA LEU A 129 16.32 -7.04 -16.94
C LEU A 129 16.20 -7.63 -18.36
N PRO A 130 16.35 -6.83 -19.41
CA PRO A 130 16.24 -7.29 -20.80
C PRO A 130 17.26 -8.37 -21.13
N TYR A 131 18.36 -8.37 -20.42
CA TYR A 131 19.42 -9.36 -20.57
C TYR A 131 19.78 -9.97 -19.22
N THR A 132 19.56 -11.27 -19.10
CA THR A 132 20.12 -12.08 -18.03
C THR A 132 20.84 -13.28 -18.61
N TYR A 133 21.89 -13.74 -17.96
CA TYR A 133 22.67 -14.90 -18.37
C TYR A 133 22.94 -15.83 -17.19
N ASP A 134 22.52 -17.08 -17.32
CA ASP A 134 22.82 -18.14 -16.36
C ASP A 134 23.97 -19.00 -16.92
N ASN A 135 25.04 -19.14 -16.15
CA ASN A 135 26.20 -19.94 -16.57
C ASN A 135 26.02 -21.44 -16.29
N VAL A 136 24.97 -21.83 -15.59
CA VAL A 136 24.61 -23.25 -15.35
C VAL A 136 23.77 -23.76 -16.51
N THR A 137 24.16 -24.88 -17.09
CA THR A 137 23.39 -25.52 -18.16
C THR A 137 22.21 -26.32 -17.57
N HIS A 138 21.04 -26.10 -18.10
CA HIS A 138 19.82 -26.82 -17.74
C HIS A 138 19.16 -27.41 -18.99
N ASP A 139 18.54 -28.59 -18.83
CA ASP A 139 17.73 -29.15 -19.90
C ASP A 139 16.51 -28.25 -20.20
N LYS A 140 16.33 -27.92 -21.49
CA LYS A 140 15.18 -27.13 -22.00
C LYS A 140 15.05 -25.69 -21.43
N ARG A 141 16.16 -25.12 -20.93
CA ARG A 141 16.21 -23.72 -20.50
C ARG A 141 17.39 -23.04 -21.16
N ASP A 142 17.12 -21.89 -21.81
CA ASP A 142 18.18 -21.10 -22.38
C ASP A 142 19.03 -20.43 -21.31
N HIS A 143 20.31 -20.23 -21.60
CA HIS A 143 21.20 -19.45 -20.75
C HIS A 143 20.76 -17.99 -20.65
N GLN A 144 20.18 -17.45 -21.73
CA GLN A 144 19.75 -16.07 -21.83
C GLN A 144 18.22 -15.97 -21.67
N GLU A 145 17.79 -15.13 -20.74
CA GLU A 145 16.38 -14.80 -20.52
C GLU A 145 16.23 -13.30 -20.27
N THR A 146 15.04 -12.77 -20.56
CA THR A 146 14.59 -11.51 -20.00
C THR A 146 13.87 -11.79 -18.68
N LYS A 147 14.21 -11.07 -17.61
CA LYS A 147 13.58 -11.21 -16.29
C LYS A 147 12.94 -9.88 -15.90
N PHE A 148 11.71 -9.91 -15.41
CA PHE A 148 11.07 -8.70 -14.90
C PHE A 148 10.22 -8.99 -13.67
N GLN A 149 10.02 -7.97 -12.86
CA GLN A 149 9.19 -8.01 -11.67
C GLN A 149 8.27 -6.81 -11.64
N VAL A 150 7.00 -7.07 -11.32
CA VAL A 150 5.99 -6.08 -10.99
C VAL A 150 5.52 -6.35 -9.57
N SER A 151 5.56 -5.33 -8.73
CA SER A 151 5.19 -5.47 -7.33
C SER A 151 4.51 -4.20 -6.83
N PHE A 152 3.38 -4.38 -6.15
CA PHE A 152 2.61 -3.30 -5.59
C PHE A 152 1.95 -3.70 -4.28
N GLN A 153 1.57 -2.71 -3.51
CA GLN A 153 0.86 -2.87 -2.24
C GLN A 153 -0.24 -1.83 -2.09
N LYS A 154 -1.18 -2.13 -1.21
CA LYS A 154 -2.22 -1.20 -0.76
C LYS A 154 -2.45 -1.36 0.72
N ALA A 155 -2.35 -0.26 1.46
CA ALA A 155 -2.83 -0.21 2.83
C ALA A 155 -4.36 -0.33 2.84
N LEU A 156 -4.89 -1.30 3.59
CA LEU A 156 -6.31 -1.58 3.68
C LEU A 156 -6.92 -0.89 4.89
N VAL A 157 -6.26 -0.99 6.04
CA VAL A 157 -6.75 -0.47 7.32
C VAL A 157 -5.56 -0.04 8.17
N ASP A 158 -5.67 1.13 8.79
CA ASP A 158 -4.70 1.65 9.74
C ASP A 158 -5.28 1.62 11.16
N ASN A 159 -4.47 1.18 12.11
CA ASN A 159 -4.74 1.27 13.54
C ASN A 159 -6.06 0.62 13.98
N LEU A 160 -6.38 -0.56 13.44
CA LEU A 160 -7.60 -1.32 13.77
C LEU A 160 -7.60 -1.79 15.24
N PHE A 161 -6.43 -2.20 15.75
CA PHE A 161 -6.25 -2.74 17.09
C PHE A 161 -5.66 -1.73 18.09
N GLY A 162 -5.40 -0.49 17.67
CA GLY A 162 -4.81 0.55 18.52
C GLY A 162 -3.31 0.39 18.77
N LEU A 163 -2.61 -0.43 17.98
CA LEU A 163 -1.18 -0.68 18.07
C LEU A 163 -0.37 0.13 17.03
N HIS A 164 -1.02 1.08 16.37
CA HIS A 164 -0.46 1.86 15.26
C HIS A 164 -0.03 1.02 14.06
N GLU A 165 -0.64 -0.14 13.92
CA GLU A 165 -0.41 -1.07 12.84
C GLU A 165 -1.14 -0.64 11.56
N THR A 166 -0.59 -1.08 10.43
CA THR A 166 -1.23 -1.00 9.11
C THR A 166 -1.42 -2.42 8.57
N ILE A 167 -2.63 -2.75 8.15
CA ILE A 167 -2.94 -3.97 7.42
C ILE A 167 -2.76 -3.68 5.93
N VAL A 168 -1.92 -4.47 5.27
CA VAL A 168 -1.52 -4.24 3.88
C VAL A 168 -1.78 -5.48 3.05
N ALA A 169 -2.40 -5.30 1.87
CA ALA A 169 -2.41 -6.31 0.81
C ALA A 169 -1.32 -5.98 -0.20
N ALA A 170 -0.54 -6.97 -0.59
CA ALA A 170 0.52 -6.83 -1.56
C ALA A 170 0.49 -7.94 -2.61
N TYR A 171 1.06 -7.65 -3.76
CA TYR A 171 1.20 -8.59 -4.84
C TYR A 171 2.55 -8.41 -5.51
N THR A 172 3.22 -9.52 -5.78
CA THR A 172 4.46 -9.53 -6.55
C THR A 172 4.36 -10.60 -7.64
N GLN A 173 4.76 -10.23 -8.83
CA GLN A 173 4.90 -11.15 -9.95
C GLN A 173 6.33 -11.04 -10.50
N THR A 174 7.00 -12.19 -10.64
CA THR A 174 8.31 -12.26 -11.29
C THR A 174 8.21 -13.23 -12.47
N SER A 175 8.67 -12.79 -13.64
CA SER A 175 8.58 -13.59 -14.87
C SER A 175 9.96 -13.75 -15.53
N TRP A 176 10.17 -14.95 -16.07
CA TRP A 176 11.34 -15.31 -16.86
C TRP A 176 10.88 -15.64 -18.28
N TRP A 177 11.37 -14.88 -19.22
CA TRP A 177 10.97 -14.91 -20.62
C TRP A 177 12.15 -15.28 -21.51
N GLN A 178 12.04 -16.40 -22.21
CA GLN A 178 13.12 -16.91 -23.11
C GLN A 178 13.11 -16.17 -24.45
N THR A 179 13.46 -14.90 -24.42
CA THR A 179 13.43 -14.01 -25.59
C THR A 179 14.42 -14.38 -26.68
N ALA A 180 15.41 -15.22 -26.39
CA ALA A 180 16.39 -15.71 -27.36
C ALA A 180 15.95 -17.01 -28.08
N SER A 181 14.90 -17.68 -27.57
CA SER A 181 14.37 -18.90 -28.17
C SER A 181 13.42 -18.63 -29.34
N ASP A 182 13.29 -19.62 -30.23
CA ASP A 182 12.20 -19.65 -31.20
C ASP A 182 10.86 -19.56 -30.48
N SER A 183 9.92 -18.75 -30.97
CA SER A 183 8.62 -18.47 -30.33
C SER A 183 8.66 -17.77 -28.98
N ALA A 184 9.81 -17.43 -28.44
CA ALA A 184 10.03 -16.64 -27.24
C ALA A 184 8.99 -16.92 -26.11
N PRO A 185 8.94 -18.15 -25.54
CA PRO A 185 7.96 -18.49 -24.54
C PRO A 185 8.30 -17.90 -23.17
N PHE A 186 7.28 -17.63 -22.34
CA PHE A 186 7.49 -17.51 -20.90
C PHE A 186 7.83 -18.88 -20.34
N ARG A 187 9.01 -19.01 -19.72
CA ARG A 187 9.42 -20.24 -19.06
C ARG A 187 8.72 -20.41 -17.73
N GLU A 188 8.64 -19.33 -16.97
CA GLU A 188 8.09 -19.32 -15.63
C GLU A 188 7.53 -17.93 -15.29
N THR A 189 6.47 -17.94 -14.50
CA THR A 189 5.98 -16.75 -13.81
C THR A 189 5.59 -17.17 -12.39
N ASN A 190 6.14 -16.50 -11.40
CA ASN A 190 5.79 -16.73 -10.00
C ASN A 190 4.92 -15.59 -9.49
N TYR A 191 3.80 -15.94 -8.88
CA TYR A 191 2.78 -15.06 -8.33
C TYR A 191 2.84 -15.10 -6.81
N GLN A 192 2.92 -13.96 -6.15
CA GLN A 192 3.04 -13.84 -4.70
C GLN A 192 2.01 -12.85 -4.15
N PRO A 193 0.72 -13.24 -4.02
CA PRO A 193 -0.21 -12.48 -3.21
C PRO A 193 0.13 -12.61 -1.72
N GLU A 194 0.05 -11.49 -1.01
CA GLU A 194 0.49 -11.37 0.37
C GLU A 194 -0.45 -10.47 1.16
N LEU A 195 -0.77 -10.86 2.39
CA LEU A 195 -1.49 -10.04 3.36
C LEU A 195 -0.64 -9.97 4.62
N PHE A 196 -0.36 -8.76 5.10
CA PHE A 196 0.45 -8.59 6.29
C PHE A 196 0.01 -7.40 7.15
N VAL A 197 0.41 -7.45 8.40
CA VAL A 197 0.34 -6.36 9.35
C VAL A 197 1.75 -5.85 9.58
N ILE A 198 1.97 -4.55 9.43
CA ILE A 198 3.21 -3.89 9.80
C ILE A 198 2.98 -2.98 11.01
N MET A 199 3.84 -3.08 12.00
CA MET A 199 3.80 -2.30 13.24
C MET A 199 5.11 -1.54 13.40
N PRO A 200 5.09 -0.19 13.45
CA PRO A 200 6.29 0.59 13.73
C PRO A 200 6.73 0.41 15.18
N HIS A 201 8.02 0.52 15.42
CA HIS A 201 8.60 0.63 16.76
C HIS A 201 8.94 2.09 17.04
N PHE A 202 8.30 2.69 18.04
CA PHE A 202 8.35 4.15 18.28
C PHE A 202 9.56 4.63 19.08
N ASP A 203 10.36 3.74 19.65
CA ASP A 203 11.58 4.15 20.32
C ASP A 203 12.64 4.53 19.27
N LYS A 204 12.92 5.83 19.17
CA LYS A 204 13.89 6.40 18.21
C LYS A 204 15.31 5.89 18.46
N ASP A 205 15.67 5.64 19.70
CA ASP A 205 17.00 5.17 20.09
C ASP A 205 17.16 3.66 19.87
N SER A 206 16.06 2.96 19.66
CA SER A 206 16.07 1.54 19.34
C SER A 206 16.60 1.29 17.92
N PHE A 207 17.42 0.26 17.79
CA PHE A 207 17.82 -0.24 16.45
C PHE A 207 16.69 -1.03 15.76
N ILE A 208 15.63 -1.42 16.48
CA ILE A 208 14.42 -2.02 15.90
C ILE A 208 13.55 -0.88 15.36
N LYS A 209 13.09 -1.00 14.12
CA LYS A 209 12.25 0.02 13.46
C LYS A 209 10.82 -0.43 13.22
N ALA A 210 10.62 -1.70 12.86
CA ALA A 210 9.27 -2.23 12.63
C ALA A 210 9.23 -3.75 12.77
N TYR A 211 8.01 -4.26 12.95
CA TYR A 211 7.69 -5.69 12.90
C TYR A 211 6.65 -5.90 11.80
N GLN A 212 6.77 -7.00 11.08
CA GLN A 212 5.81 -7.39 10.04
C GLN A 212 5.44 -8.86 10.23
N PHE A 213 4.15 -9.15 10.19
CA PHE A 213 3.61 -10.50 10.29
C PHE A 213 2.63 -10.70 9.13
N GLY A 214 2.72 -11.81 8.43
CA GLY A 214 1.86 -12.00 7.27
C GLY A 214 1.68 -13.44 6.85
N ILE A 215 0.76 -13.58 5.90
CA ILE A 215 0.55 -14.79 5.13
C ILE A 215 0.94 -14.51 3.68
N LEU A 216 1.73 -15.40 3.11
CA LEU A 216 2.21 -15.32 1.74
C LEU A 216 1.86 -16.62 1.02
N HIS A 217 1.08 -16.49 -0.05
CA HIS A 217 0.94 -17.54 -1.04
C HIS A 217 1.94 -17.32 -2.17
N GLU A 218 2.54 -18.38 -2.67
CA GLU A 218 3.38 -18.33 -3.86
C GLU A 218 3.06 -19.50 -4.77
N SER A 219 2.81 -19.21 -6.06
CA SER A 219 2.49 -20.23 -7.05
C SER A 219 2.98 -19.82 -8.43
N ASN A 220 3.14 -20.79 -9.33
CA ASN A 220 3.49 -20.52 -10.71
C ASN A 220 2.31 -20.59 -11.69
N GLY A 221 1.12 -20.95 -11.24
CA GLY A 221 -0.07 -21.00 -12.07
C GLY A 221 -0.03 -22.04 -13.21
N GLN A 222 0.92 -22.97 -13.19
CA GLN A 222 1.04 -24.03 -14.17
C GLN A 222 0.24 -25.28 -13.73
N GLY A 223 -0.05 -26.15 -14.68
CA GLY A 223 -0.70 -27.45 -14.45
C GLY A 223 0.19 -28.62 -14.86
N GLU A 224 -0.38 -29.85 -14.88
CA GLU A 224 0.20 -31.04 -15.48
C GLU A 224 1.66 -31.37 -15.06
N GLY A 225 1.89 -31.49 -13.74
CA GLY A 225 3.20 -31.85 -13.18
C GLY A 225 4.23 -30.71 -13.13
N LYS A 226 3.89 -29.55 -13.69
CA LYS A 226 4.68 -28.33 -13.59
C LYS A 226 4.17 -27.37 -12.53
N SER A 227 3.01 -27.66 -11.94
CA SER A 227 2.44 -26.89 -10.84
C SER A 227 3.43 -26.83 -9.68
N ARG A 228 3.59 -25.65 -9.12
CA ARG A 228 4.31 -25.41 -7.86
C ARG A 228 3.55 -24.35 -7.09
N SER A 229 3.24 -24.67 -5.84
CA SER A 229 2.62 -23.70 -4.95
C SER A 229 2.97 -23.99 -3.49
N TRP A 230 2.94 -22.99 -2.66
CA TRP A 230 3.06 -23.14 -1.22
C TRP A 230 2.56 -21.91 -0.46
N ASN A 231 2.20 -22.15 0.80
CA ASN A 231 1.67 -21.13 1.69
C ASN A 231 2.57 -21.00 2.93
N ARG A 232 2.83 -19.77 3.36
CA ARG A 232 3.69 -19.48 4.51
C ARG A 232 3.04 -18.48 5.44
N LEU A 233 3.15 -18.73 6.73
CA LEU A 233 3.04 -17.69 7.75
C LEU A 233 4.44 -17.18 8.06
N TYR A 234 4.64 -15.89 8.15
CA TYR A 234 5.97 -15.35 8.39
C TYR A 234 5.98 -14.21 9.41
N ALA A 235 7.14 -14.02 10.02
CA ALA A 235 7.49 -12.86 10.82
C ALA A 235 8.78 -12.25 10.27
N LYS A 236 8.81 -10.93 10.14
CA LYS A 236 9.95 -10.13 9.69
C LYS A 236 10.16 -8.98 10.65
N THR A 237 11.39 -8.69 10.99
CA THR A 237 11.76 -7.53 11.82
C THR A 237 12.71 -6.65 11.04
N PHE A 238 12.53 -5.34 11.15
CA PHE A 238 13.41 -4.38 10.51
C PHE A 238 14.30 -3.74 11.58
N PHE A 239 15.60 -3.91 11.43
CA PHE A 239 16.62 -3.25 12.24
C PHE A 239 17.33 -2.20 11.40
N GLN A 240 17.83 -1.16 12.05
CA GLN A 240 18.65 -0.15 11.40
C GLN A 240 19.92 0.11 12.25
N ALA A 241 21.06 0.03 11.60
CA ALA A 241 22.36 0.32 12.18
C ALA A 241 23.11 1.32 11.27
N GLY A 242 23.07 2.59 11.64
CA GLY A 242 23.50 3.66 10.73
C GLY A 242 22.69 3.65 9.44
N GLY A 243 23.34 3.67 8.28
CA GLY A 243 22.69 3.57 6.98
C GLY A 243 22.29 2.15 6.55
N LEU A 244 22.59 1.11 7.35
CA LEU A 244 22.29 -0.28 7.00
C LEU A 244 20.95 -0.72 7.61
N VAL A 245 20.03 -1.16 6.76
CA VAL A 245 18.82 -1.87 7.17
C VAL A 245 19.07 -3.36 7.12
N ILE A 246 18.72 -4.07 8.21
CA ILE A 246 18.86 -5.51 8.38
C ILE A 246 17.47 -6.06 8.63
N ALA A 247 16.99 -6.94 7.77
CA ALA A 247 15.62 -7.41 7.82
C ALA A 247 15.56 -8.96 7.76
N PRO A 248 15.79 -9.65 8.89
CA PRO A 248 15.57 -11.08 8.99
C PRO A 248 14.08 -11.39 8.89
N ARG A 249 13.76 -12.45 8.17
CA ARG A 249 12.43 -13.04 8.05
C ARG A 249 12.52 -14.53 8.33
N ILE A 250 11.59 -15.03 9.14
CA ILE A 250 11.38 -16.45 9.39
C ILE A 250 9.97 -16.82 8.94
N TRP A 251 9.77 -18.06 8.52
CA TRP A 251 8.44 -18.55 8.14
C TRP A 251 8.18 -19.99 8.56
N TYR A 252 6.90 -20.26 8.66
CA TYR A 252 6.35 -21.60 8.81
C TYR A 252 5.58 -21.94 7.55
N ARG A 253 5.96 -23.02 6.86
CA ARG A 253 5.20 -23.56 5.73
C ARG A 253 3.91 -24.14 6.24
N ILE A 254 2.78 -23.72 5.69
CA ILE A 254 1.49 -24.34 5.98
C ILE A 254 1.46 -25.69 5.25
N PRO A 255 1.32 -26.82 5.97
CA PRO A 255 1.34 -28.14 5.35
C PRO A 255 0.19 -28.35 4.38
N GLU A 256 0.47 -29.00 3.27
CA GLU A 256 -0.52 -29.48 2.32
C GLU A 256 -0.68 -30.99 2.43
N SER A 257 -1.78 -31.54 1.91
CA SER A 257 -1.94 -32.99 1.89
C SER A 257 -0.98 -33.62 0.88
N SER A 258 -0.45 -34.80 1.18
CA SER A 258 0.52 -35.49 0.31
C SER A 258 0.03 -35.76 -1.12
N ASN A 259 -1.30 -35.71 -1.33
CA ASN A 259 -1.90 -35.90 -2.66
C ASN A 259 -1.98 -34.59 -3.48
N THR A 260 -1.82 -33.45 -2.84
CA THR A 260 -1.94 -32.11 -3.47
C THR A 260 -0.66 -31.31 -3.39
N ASP A 261 0.30 -31.73 -2.57
CA ASP A 261 1.60 -31.08 -2.43
C ASP A 261 2.46 -31.34 -3.68
N ASP A 262 2.60 -30.36 -4.53
CA ASP A 262 3.34 -30.41 -5.79
C ASP A 262 4.83 -30.04 -5.66
N ASN A 263 5.29 -29.72 -4.44
CA ASN A 263 6.69 -29.43 -4.11
C ASN A 263 7.06 -29.86 -2.66
N PRO A 264 6.94 -31.15 -2.31
CA PRO A 264 7.01 -31.62 -0.91
C PRO A 264 8.36 -31.36 -0.22
N ASN A 265 9.42 -31.19 -0.98
CA ASN A 265 10.78 -30.97 -0.48
C ASN A 265 11.29 -29.51 -0.70
N ILE A 266 10.40 -28.54 -0.93
CA ILE A 266 10.81 -27.15 -1.19
C ILE A 266 11.58 -26.56 -0.01
N ASP A 267 11.26 -26.95 1.21
CA ASP A 267 11.93 -26.50 2.43
C ASP A 267 13.41 -26.96 2.49
N ASP A 268 13.77 -28.05 1.83
CA ASP A 268 15.17 -28.51 1.73
C ASP A 268 16.06 -27.53 0.92
N TYR A 269 15.45 -26.66 0.11
CA TYR A 269 16.14 -25.73 -0.77
C TYR A 269 15.99 -24.27 -0.32
N LEU A 270 14.80 -23.90 0.17
CA LEU A 270 14.54 -22.53 0.63
C LEU A 270 14.78 -22.35 2.12
N GLY A 271 14.77 -23.44 2.91
CA GLY A 271 14.82 -23.35 4.35
C GLY A 271 13.55 -22.73 4.95
N SER A 272 13.69 -22.14 6.13
CA SER A 272 12.62 -21.49 6.88
C SER A 272 12.95 -20.04 7.26
N ALA A 273 14.03 -19.47 6.71
CA ALA A 273 14.47 -18.10 6.98
C ALA A 273 15.23 -17.48 5.82
N ASP A 274 15.19 -16.16 5.76
CA ASP A 274 16.09 -15.35 4.95
C ASP A 274 16.50 -14.07 5.69
N LEU A 275 17.54 -13.42 5.17
CA LEU A 275 18.05 -12.17 5.66
C LEU A 275 18.23 -11.20 4.50
N GLU A 276 17.52 -10.08 4.54
CA GLU A 276 17.76 -8.95 3.64
C GLU A 276 18.66 -7.92 4.32
N LEU A 277 19.66 -7.46 3.59
CA LEU A 277 20.51 -6.34 3.95
C LEU A 277 20.33 -5.25 2.89
N ILE A 278 20.03 -4.02 3.29
CA ILE A 278 19.82 -2.90 2.38
C ILE A 278 20.69 -1.74 2.82
N TYR A 279 21.53 -1.25 1.92
CA TYR A 279 22.44 -0.14 2.18
C TYR A 279 22.32 0.92 1.08
N PRO A 280 21.55 1.98 1.33
CA PRO A 280 21.57 3.17 0.48
C PRO A 280 22.88 3.92 0.69
N TRP A 281 23.51 4.32 -0.41
CA TRP A 281 24.73 5.09 -0.38
C TRP A 281 24.73 6.14 -1.49
N LYS A 282 24.63 7.40 -1.09
CA LYS A 282 24.39 8.52 -2.00
C LYS A 282 23.11 8.23 -2.80
N LYS A 283 23.18 8.29 -4.13
CA LYS A 283 22.06 7.98 -5.04
C LYS A 283 22.03 6.52 -5.49
N GLN A 284 22.69 5.61 -4.79
CA GLN A 284 22.76 4.18 -5.11
C GLN A 284 22.14 3.37 -3.98
N THR A 285 21.63 2.19 -4.30
CA THR A 285 21.18 1.23 -3.29
C THR A 285 21.80 -0.13 -3.58
N PHE A 286 22.37 -0.70 -2.54
CA PHE A 286 22.88 -2.07 -2.52
C PHE A 286 21.94 -2.91 -1.66
N LYS A 287 21.49 -4.02 -2.21
CA LYS A 287 20.65 -4.97 -1.47
C LYS A 287 21.28 -6.36 -1.58
N MET A 288 21.26 -7.11 -0.50
CA MET A 288 21.67 -8.50 -0.46
C MET A 288 20.59 -9.33 0.19
N LEU A 289 20.18 -10.42 -0.46
CA LEU A 289 19.33 -11.46 0.11
C LEU A 289 20.20 -12.69 0.37
N LEU A 290 20.19 -13.16 1.60
CA LEU A 290 20.83 -14.38 2.04
C LEU A 290 19.79 -15.40 2.47
N ARG A 291 19.88 -16.61 1.98
CA ARG A 291 18.99 -17.70 2.34
C ARG A 291 19.79 -18.98 2.51
N ASP A 292 19.47 -19.76 3.53
CA ASP A 292 20.15 -21.00 3.86
C ASP A 292 19.15 -21.97 4.53
N ASN A 293 19.20 -23.23 4.18
CA ASN A 293 18.33 -24.26 4.78
C ASN A 293 18.82 -24.76 6.14
N LEU A 294 20.01 -24.27 6.59
CA LEU A 294 20.63 -24.61 7.87
C LEU A 294 20.89 -26.11 8.10
N GLN A 295 20.96 -26.90 7.04
CA GLN A 295 21.26 -28.34 7.10
C GLN A 295 22.76 -28.59 6.92
N SER A 296 23.37 -29.33 7.83
CA SER A 296 24.82 -29.57 7.81
C SER A 296 25.28 -30.50 6.69
N GLU A 297 24.46 -31.51 6.33
CA GLU A 297 24.86 -32.50 5.31
C GLU A 297 24.42 -32.12 3.89
N ASN A 298 23.30 -31.45 3.75
CA ASN A 298 22.72 -31.00 2.47
C ASN A 298 22.50 -29.49 2.48
N ASN A 299 23.52 -28.74 2.81
CA ASN A 299 23.41 -27.28 2.86
C ASN A 299 23.07 -26.72 1.48
N ARG A 300 21.93 -26.03 1.39
CA ARG A 300 21.42 -25.36 0.20
C ARG A 300 20.91 -24.01 0.57
N GLY A 301 21.01 -23.11 -0.35
CA GLY A 301 20.56 -21.75 -0.13
C GLY A 301 20.80 -20.89 -1.36
N ALA A 302 20.71 -19.60 -1.19
CA ALA A 302 20.96 -18.63 -2.25
C ALA A 302 21.53 -17.32 -1.71
N VAL A 303 22.30 -16.67 -2.54
CA VAL A 303 22.72 -15.29 -2.36
C VAL A 303 22.27 -14.51 -3.59
N GLN A 304 21.54 -13.42 -3.37
CA GLN A 304 21.22 -12.45 -4.39
C GLN A 304 21.83 -11.11 -3.99
N PHE A 305 22.47 -10.46 -4.94
CA PHE A 305 22.97 -9.10 -4.80
C PHE A 305 22.36 -8.20 -5.85
N ASP A 306 21.78 -7.10 -5.42
CA ASP A 306 21.14 -6.11 -6.26
C ASP A 306 21.85 -4.77 -6.10
N TRP A 307 22.16 -4.13 -7.21
CA TRP A 307 22.74 -2.81 -7.24
C TRP A 307 21.93 -1.90 -8.17
N THR A 308 21.36 -0.84 -7.59
CA THR A 308 20.68 0.21 -8.36
C THR A 308 21.45 1.52 -8.29
N PHE A 309 21.50 2.24 -9.40
CA PHE A 309 22.19 3.51 -9.54
C PHE A 309 21.40 4.44 -10.48
N PRO A 310 21.45 5.77 -10.31
CA PRO A 310 20.69 6.70 -11.15
C PRO A 310 21.17 6.62 -12.61
N LEU A 311 20.23 6.55 -13.56
CA LEU A 311 20.50 6.67 -15.00
C LEU A 311 20.00 7.98 -15.56
N TRP A 312 18.81 8.41 -15.15
CA TRP A 312 18.19 9.67 -15.54
C TRP A 312 17.57 10.33 -14.32
N GLU A 313 17.26 11.62 -14.47
CA GLU A 313 16.62 12.39 -13.41
C GLU A 313 15.28 11.72 -13.00
N GLU A 314 15.20 11.40 -11.74
CA GLU A 314 14.06 11.16 -10.87
C GLU A 314 13.36 9.79 -10.86
N ASN A 315 13.29 8.94 -11.89
CA ASN A 315 12.48 7.71 -11.78
C ASN A 315 12.97 6.50 -12.57
N LEU A 316 14.19 6.54 -13.12
CA LEU A 316 14.76 5.41 -13.85
C LEU A 316 16.18 5.13 -13.34
N PHE A 317 16.36 3.92 -12.84
CA PHE A 317 17.61 3.48 -12.26
C PHE A 317 18.23 2.39 -13.13
N GLY A 318 19.55 2.42 -13.29
CA GLY A 318 20.29 1.26 -13.77
C GLY A 318 20.23 0.17 -12.71
N TYR A 319 20.08 -1.06 -13.13
CA TYR A 319 19.96 -2.20 -12.24
C TYR A 319 20.85 -3.35 -12.68
N ILE A 320 21.62 -3.87 -11.73
CA ILE A 320 22.43 -5.08 -11.86
C ILE A 320 21.99 -6.05 -10.78
N GLN A 321 21.70 -7.29 -11.18
CA GLN A 321 21.37 -8.39 -10.29
C GLN A 321 22.35 -9.53 -10.46
N LEU A 322 22.88 -10.03 -9.36
CA LEU A 322 23.65 -11.27 -9.30
C LEU A 322 22.88 -12.26 -8.45
N TYR A 323 22.72 -13.48 -8.91
CA TYR A 323 22.08 -14.56 -8.17
C TYR A 323 22.95 -15.81 -8.23
N SER A 324 23.12 -16.48 -7.09
CA SER A 324 23.80 -17.76 -6.99
C SER A 324 23.13 -18.62 -5.93
N GLY A 325 22.65 -19.79 -6.33
CA GLY A 325 22.01 -20.72 -5.41
C GLY A 325 20.80 -21.42 -6.00
N TYR A 326 19.93 -21.85 -5.11
CA TYR A 326 18.69 -22.60 -5.41
C TYR A 326 17.46 -21.72 -5.31
N ALA A 327 16.36 -22.16 -5.93
CA ALA A 327 15.06 -21.51 -5.87
C ALA A 327 15.05 -20.04 -6.32
N GLU A 328 15.67 -19.77 -7.47
CA GLU A 328 15.47 -18.50 -8.17
C GLU A 328 14.03 -18.40 -8.72
N SER A 329 13.47 -19.54 -9.17
CA SER A 329 12.09 -19.66 -9.62
C SER A 329 11.46 -20.94 -9.06
N LEU A 330 10.12 -20.98 -8.95
CA LEU A 330 9.43 -22.13 -8.37
C LEU A 330 9.58 -23.41 -9.19
N ILE A 331 9.52 -23.34 -10.51
CA ILE A 331 9.64 -24.54 -11.36
C ILE A 331 11.01 -25.22 -11.22
N ASP A 332 12.03 -24.44 -10.91
CA ASP A 332 13.41 -24.88 -10.77
C ASP A 332 13.93 -24.68 -9.33
N TYR A 333 13.04 -24.79 -8.32
CA TYR A 333 13.45 -24.56 -6.92
C TYR A 333 14.56 -25.52 -6.46
N ASP A 334 14.62 -26.72 -7.03
CA ASP A 334 15.61 -27.76 -6.78
C ASP A 334 16.86 -27.67 -7.65
N LYS A 335 16.95 -26.70 -8.55
CA LYS A 335 18.07 -26.49 -9.45
C LYS A 335 18.91 -25.29 -9.05
N ARG A 336 20.21 -25.46 -9.17
CA ARG A 336 21.14 -24.35 -8.93
C ARG A 336 21.15 -23.41 -10.12
N THR A 337 21.16 -22.12 -9.84
CA THR A 337 21.24 -21.04 -10.83
C THR A 337 22.40 -20.12 -10.44
N ASN A 338 23.20 -19.69 -11.43
CA ASN A 338 24.21 -18.63 -11.27
C ASN A 338 23.98 -17.59 -12.36
N ARG A 339 23.21 -16.60 -12.05
CA ARG A 339 22.70 -15.62 -13.01
C ARG A 339 23.25 -14.22 -12.77
N ILE A 340 23.62 -13.56 -13.84
CA ILE A 340 23.80 -12.11 -13.88
C ILE A 340 22.68 -11.50 -14.72
N GLY A 341 22.15 -10.38 -14.29
CA GLY A 341 21.14 -9.59 -15.03
C GLY A 341 21.50 -8.12 -15.06
N ILE A 342 21.21 -7.47 -16.18
CA ILE A 342 21.47 -6.04 -16.39
C ILE A 342 20.22 -5.41 -17.01
N GLY A 343 19.80 -4.27 -16.48
CA GLY A 343 18.64 -3.54 -16.98
C GLY A 343 18.29 -2.32 -16.16
N PHE A 344 17.00 -2.19 -15.86
CA PHE A 344 16.42 -0.99 -15.30
C PHE A 344 15.51 -1.30 -14.12
N ALA A 345 15.47 -0.41 -13.13
CA ALA A 345 14.49 -0.41 -12.06
C ALA A 345 13.66 0.87 -12.10
N LEU A 346 12.36 0.75 -11.85
CA LEU A 346 11.38 1.85 -11.76
C LEU A 346 11.07 2.23 -10.31
N SER A 347 11.43 1.37 -9.36
CA SER A 347 11.36 1.62 -7.92
C SER A 347 12.51 0.90 -7.23
N ARG A 348 12.87 1.32 -6.02
CA ARG A 348 13.98 0.75 -5.25
C ARG A 348 13.51 0.13 -3.95
#